data_bd45dba46af06a039aa6b55aef5811ab
#
_entry.id   bd45dba46af06a039aa6b55aef5811ab
#
_cell.length_a   1.000
_cell.length_b   1.000
_cell.length_c   1.000
_cell.angle_alpha   90.00
_cell.angle_beta   90.00
_cell.angle_gamma   90.00
#
_symmetry.space_group_name_H-M   'P 1'
#
loop_
_entity.id
_entity.type
_entity.pdbx_description
1 polymer ?
#
loop_
_entity_poly.entity_id
_entity_poly.type
_entity_poly.pdbx_seq_one_letter_code
_entity_poly.pdbx_strand_id
1 'polypeptide(L)'
;EPAVIVKQVQDYLTNGLLKGKTLVVTAGGTREALDPVRYLGNRSSGKMGIAIAKAAANAGARVELIVGSVSVDISPHSDRITVTQALSTSAMAAAVSDKFQTADALIMAAAVADFRPAVLADQKIKKHGDGTLTLHLVPTEDILAKMARKNDRIK
;
A
#
# COMPACT_ATOMS: atom_id res chain seq x y z
N GLU A 1 -27.13 23.39 4.11
CA GLU A 1 -27.61 22.05 3.74
C GLU A 1 -27.50 21.11 4.97
N PRO A 2 -28.62 20.45 5.41
CA PRO A 2 -28.59 19.58 6.61
C PRO A 2 -27.50 18.51 6.58
N ALA A 3 -27.25 17.90 5.41
CA ALA A 3 -26.22 16.88 5.25
C ALA A 3 -24.80 17.42 5.53
N VAL A 4 -24.52 18.68 5.21
CA VAL A 4 -23.25 19.34 5.49
C VAL A 4 -23.10 19.54 6.99
N ILE A 5 -24.16 19.96 7.69
CA ILE A 5 -24.17 20.18 9.13
C ILE A 5 -23.94 18.84 9.85
N VAL A 6 -24.68 17.78 9.47
CA VAL A 6 -24.51 16.45 10.04
C VAL A 6 -23.08 15.94 9.85
N LYS A 7 -22.51 16.11 8.63
CA LYS A 7 -21.12 15.74 8.37
C LYS A 7 -20.15 16.50 9.25
N GLN A 8 -20.30 17.81 9.39
CA GLN A 8 -19.43 18.64 10.25
C GLN A 8 -19.50 18.24 11.71
N VAL A 9 -20.72 17.93 12.21
CA VAL A 9 -20.89 17.44 13.59
C VAL A 9 -20.25 16.06 13.77
N GLN A 10 -20.40 15.14 12.81
CA GLN A 10 -19.73 13.85 12.85
C GLN A 10 -18.20 14.00 12.83
N ASP A 11 -17.67 14.84 11.93
CA ASP A 11 -16.24 15.12 11.84
C ASP A 11 -15.71 15.72 13.15
N TYR A 12 -16.47 16.63 13.80
CA TYR A 12 -16.12 17.20 15.09
C TYR A 12 -16.12 16.15 16.22
N LEU A 13 -17.12 15.29 16.28
CA LEU A 13 -17.24 14.25 17.31
C LEU A 13 -16.18 13.15 17.16
N THR A 14 -15.76 12.85 15.93
CA THR A 14 -14.71 11.85 15.64
C THR A 14 -13.30 12.45 15.64
N ASN A 15 -13.19 13.77 15.54
CA ASN A 15 -11.91 14.47 15.49
C ASN A 15 -11.19 14.33 16.84
N GLY A 16 -10.14 13.51 16.84
CA GLY A 16 -9.30 13.30 18.01
C GLY A 16 -9.35 11.90 18.62
N LEU A 17 -10.20 10.98 18.14
CA LEU A 17 -10.18 9.58 18.59
C LEU A 17 -8.80 8.93 18.41
N LEU A 18 -8.09 9.30 17.32
CA LEU A 18 -6.74 8.83 17.03
C LEU A 18 -5.68 9.94 17.19
N LYS A 19 -5.98 11.00 17.94
CA LYS A 19 -5.03 12.09 18.18
C LYS A 19 -3.76 11.55 18.84
N GLY A 20 -2.60 11.93 18.29
CA GLY A 20 -1.29 11.48 18.77
C GLY A 20 -0.91 10.07 18.30
N LYS A 21 -1.78 9.38 17.54
CA LYS A 21 -1.48 8.09 16.95
C LYS A 21 -0.90 8.23 15.54
N THR A 22 0.00 7.31 15.18
CA THR A 22 0.58 7.18 13.84
C THR A 22 0.19 5.83 13.26
N LEU A 23 -0.43 5.84 12.08
CA LEU A 23 -0.85 4.64 11.38
C LEU A 23 -0.09 4.50 10.06
N VAL A 24 0.39 3.30 9.78
CA VAL A 24 0.86 2.91 8.44
C VAL A 24 -0.29 2.23 7.71
N VAL A 25 -0.61 2.72 6.51
CA VAL A 25 -1.68 2.15 5.67
C VAL A 25 -1.10 1.86 4.30
N THR A 26 -1.33 0.65 3.77
CA THR A 26 -0.94 0.33 2.39
C THR A 26 -2.14 0.35 1.45
N ALA A 27 -1.94 0.74 0.19
CA ALA A 27 -3.01 0.83 -0.80
C ALA A 27 -2.52 0.48 -2.22
N GLY A 28 -3.44 0.06 -3.08
CA GLY A 28 -3.14 -0.26 -4.48
C GLY A 28 -2.57 -1.65 -4.68
N GLY A 29 -2.10 -1.94 -5.90
CA GLY A 29 -1.48 -3.22 -6.25
C GLY A 29 0.02 -3.09 -6.44
N THR A 30 0.79 -4.13 -6.10
CA THR A 30 2.21 -4.18 -6.50
C THR A 30 2.34 -4.62 -7.95
N ARG A 31 3.48 -4.30 -8.54
CA ARG A 31 3.88 -4.65 -9.90
C ARG A 31 5.27 -5.28 -9.87
N GLU A 32 5.34 -6.54 -10.22
CA GLU A 32 6.59 -7.29 -10.25
C GLU A 32 7.12 -7.32 -11.69
N ALA A 33 8.20 -6.62 -11.94
CA ALA A 33 8.73 -6.45 -13.29
C ALA A 33 9.14 -7.79 -13.92
N LEU A 34 8.72 -8.02 -15.18
CA LEU A 34 9.17 -9.09 -16.04
C LEU A 34 10.38 -8.65 -16.87
N ASP A 35 10.28 -7.45 -17.42
CA ASP A 35 11.27 -6.76 -18.23
C ASP A 35 11.03 -5.23 -18.14
N PRO A 36 11.79 -4.37 -18.82
CA PRO A 36 11.63 -2.92 -18.74
C PRO A 36 10.24 -2.38 -19.13
N VAL A 37 9.38 -3.18 -19.78
CA VAL A 37 8.08 -2.72 -20.28
C VAL A 37 6.87 -3.49 -19.74
N ARG A 38 7.08 -4.69 -19.16
CA ARG A 38 6.00 -5.56 -18.67
C ARG A 38 6.18 -5.95 -17.21
N TYR A 39 5.06 -6.18 -16.56
CA TYR A 39 5.03 -6.61 -15.17
C TYR A 39 3.88 -7.58 -14.91
N LEU A 40 4.00 -8.36 -13.84
CA LEU A 40 2.90 -9.07 -13.18
C LEU A 40 2.36 -8.19 -12.07
N GLY A 41 1.07 -8.23 -11.83
CA GLY A 41 0.48 -7.47 -10.74
C GLY A 41 -1.00 -7.75 -10.56
N ASN A 42 -1.51 -7.38 -9.39
CA ASN A 42 -2.91 -7.53 -9.04
C ASN A 42 -3.75 -6.34 -9.51
N ARG A 43 -5.00 -6.61 -9.89
CA ARG A 43 -5.97 -5.55 -10.19
C ARG A 43 -6.45 -4.93 -8.87
N SER A 44 -5.99 -3.72 -8.59
CA SER A 44 -6.43 -2.95 -7.42
C SER A 44 -6.53 -1.47 -7.77
N SER A 45 -7.62 -0.84 -7.39
CA SER A 45 -7.78 0.60 -7.55
C SER A 45 -7.16 1.42 -6.41
N GLY A 46 -6.89 0.79 -5.26
CA GLY A 46 -6.42 1.46 -4.05
C GLY A 46 -7.51 2.14 -3.23
N LYS A 47 -8.77 2.15 -3.70
CA LYS A 47 -9.89 2.89 -3.05
C LYS A 47 -10.02 2.60 -1.57
N MET A 48 -9.94 1.33 -1.16
CA MET A 48 -10.13 0.94 0.24
C MET A 48 -9.04 1.50 1.14
N GLY A 49 -7.77 1.28 0.80
CA GLY A 49 -6.65 1.78 1.61
C GLY A 49 -6.62 3.31 1.71
N ILE A 50 -6.93 4.00 0.59
CA ILE A 50 -7.02 5.46 0.58
C ILE A 50 -8.20 5.96 1.44
N ALA A 51 -9.36 5.28 1.40
CA ALA A 51 -10.48 5.65 2.26
C ALA A 51 -10.16 5.45 3.75
N ILE A 52 -9.48 4.36 4.10
CA ILE A 52 -8.99 4.11 5.46
C ILE A 52 -8.02 5.21 5.91
N ALA A 53 -7.06 5.57 5.07
CA ALA A 53 -6.10 6.63 5.37
C ALA A 53 -6.78 7.99 5.64
N LYS A 54 -7.75 8.36 4.78
CA LYS A 54 -8.56 9.58 4.97
C LYS A 54 -9.37 9.54 6.27
N ALA A 55 -10.03 8.42 6.56
CA ALA A 55 -10.81 8.25 7.78
C ALA A 55 -9.93 8.34 9.04
N ALA A 56 -8.75 7.72 9.02
CA ALA A 56 -7.80 7.80 10.12
C ALA A 56 -7.27 9.23 10.35
N ALA A 57 -6.95 9.95 9.27
CA ALA A 57 -6.53 11.35 9.34
C ALA A 57 -7.64 12.25 9.88
N ASN A 58 -8.89 12.05 9.45
CA ASN A 58 -10.06 12.77 9.97
C ASN A 58 -10.28 12.48 11.47
N ALA A 59 -9.98 11.27 11.94
CA ALA A 59 -10.01 10.89 13.34
C ALA A 59 -8.80 11.44 14.15
N GLY A 60 -7.90 12.19 13.51
CA GLY A 60 -6.78 12.89 14.16
C GLY A 60 -5.42 12.18 14.10
N ALA A 61 -5.33 11.01 13.46
CA ALA A 61 -4.07 10.29 13.29
C ALA A 61 -3.12 11.00 12.32
N ARG A 62 -1.82 10.75 12.50
CA ARG A 62 -0.84 10.86 11.41
C ARG A 62 -0.87 9.57 10.60
N VAL A 63 -0.84 9.68 9.29
CA VAL A 63 -0.94 8.53 8.40
C VAL A 63 0.24 8.49 7.44
N GLU A 64 1.02 7.43 7.50
CA GLU A 64 2.02 7.06 6.50
C GLU A 64 1.32 6.14 5.47
N LEU A 65 0.90 6.72 4.36
CA LEU A 65 0.20 6.01 3.28
C LEU A 65 1.20 5.50 2.25
N ILE A 66 1.41 4.19 2.20
CA ILE A 66 2.32 3.54 1.25
C ILE A 66 1.48 3.02 0.08
N VAL A 67 1.74 3.54 -1.12
CA VAL A 67 0.93 3.23 -2.30
C VAL A 67 1.71 2.47 -3.37
N GLY A 68 1.12 1.39 -3.83
CA GLY A 68 1.51 0.72 -5.07
C GLY A 68 0.92 1.42 -6.29
N SER A 69 0.48 0.63 -7.28
CA SER A 69 -0.28 1.15 -8.42
C SER A 69 -1.73 1.40 -8.02
N VAL A 70 -2.18 2.62 -8.19
CA VAL A 70 -3.56 3.05 -7.92
C VAL A 70 -4.17 3.71 -9.14
N SER A 71 -5.49 3.70 -9.25
CA SER A 71 -6.26 4.37 -10.32
C SER A 71 -7.16 5.48 -9.81
N VAL A 72 -6.96 5.90 -8.57
CA VAL A 72 -7.71 6.98 -7.93
C VAL A 72 -6.76 8.08 -7.47
N ASP A 73 -7.30 9.27 -7.28
CA ASP A 73 -6.53 10.39 -6.77
C ASP A 73 -5.99 10.12 -5.37
N ILE A 74 -4.67 10.25 -5.24
CA ILE A 74 -3.90 10.10 -3.99
C ILE A 74 -3.48 11.44 -3.41
N SER A 75 -3.94 12.55 -3.98
CA SER A 75 -3.62 13.87 -3.44
C SER A 75 -3.95 13.91 -1.94
N PRO A 76 -3.00 14.30 -1.11
CA PRO A 76 -3.25 14.37 0.33
C PRO A 76 -4.36 15.41 0.58
N HIS A 77 -5.48 14.94 1.10
CA HIS A 77 -6.59 15.82 1.51
C HIS A 77 -6.37 16.42 2.90
N SER A 78 -5.22 16.15 3.51
CA SER A 78 -4.87 16.58 4.86
C SER A 78 -3.34 16.60 4.99
N ASP A 79 -2.82 17.56 5.72
CA ASP A 79 -1.44 17.67 6.19
C ASP A 79 -0.99 16.51 7.10
N ARG A 80 -1.97 15.70 7.53
CA ARG A 80 -1.73 14.50 8.35
C ARG A 80 -1.40 13.24 7.56
N ILE A 81 -1.47 13.27 6.22
CA ILE A 81 -1.18 12.12 5.35
C ILE A 81 0.12 12.36 4.60
N THR A 82 1.10 11.53 4.86
CA THR A 82 2.35 11.45 4.08
C THR A 82 2.25 10.29 3.13
N VAL A 83 2.49 10.50 1.83
CA VAL A 83 2.41 9.48 0.79
C VAL A 83 3.79 9.01 0.38
N THR A 84 4.02 7.70 0.40
CA THR A 84 5.23 7.05 -0.11
C THR A 84 4.85 6.08 -1.23
N GLN A 85 5.42 6.24 -2.42
CA GLN A 85 5.20 5.31 -3.52
C GLN A 85 6.09 4.08 -3.40
N ALA A 86 5.51 2.87 -3.55
CA ALA A 86 6.20 1.59 -3.49
C ALA A 86 5.58 0.60 -4.48
N LEU A 87 6.12 0.55 -5.69
CA LEU A 87 5.48 -0.19 -6.79
C LEU A 87 5.69 -1.71 -6.72
N SER A 88 6.80 -2.20 -6.18
CA SER A 88 7.03 -3.64 -6.03
C SER A 88 6.76 -4.12 -4.59
N THR A 89 6.57 -5.43 -4.42
CA THR A 89 6.43 -6.05 -3.09
C THR A 89 7.65 -5.75 -2.21
N SER A 90 8.85 -5.83 -2.77
CA SER A 90 10.09 -5.54 -2.03
C SER A 90 10.20 -4.08 -1.59
N ALA A 91 9.82 -3.13 -2.47
CA ALA A 91 9.79 -1.71 -2.14
C ALA A 91 8.73 -1.42 -1.06
N MET A 92 7.55 -2.05 -1.16
CA MET A 92 6.49 -1.91 -0.16
C MET A 92 6.92 -2.50 1.19
N ALA A 93 7.55 -3.67 1.20
CA ALA A 93 8.10 -4.29 2.41
C ALA A 93 9.14 -3.39 3.11
N ALA A 94 10.03 -2.79 2.34
CA ALA A 94 11.03 -1.86 2.86
C ALA A 94 10.37 -0.61 3.46
N ALA A 95 9.43 0.02 2.74
CA ALA A 95 8.72 1.20 3.20
C ALA A 95 7.88 0.91 4.46
N VAL A 96 7.16 -0.23 4.50
CA VAL A 96 6.41 -0.66 5.68
C VAL A 96 7.36 -0.89 6.86
N SER A 97 8.48 -1.60 6.65
CA SER A 97 9.45 -1.87 7.71
C SER A 97 10.06 -0.58 8.30
N ASP A 98 10.31 0.43 7.48
CA ASP A 98 10.82 1.74 7.91
C ASP A 98 9.77 2.49 8.73
N LYS A 99 8.57 2.69 8.17
CA LYS A 99 7.52 3.51 8.78
C LYS A 99 6.89 2.88 10.02
N PHE A 100 6.81 1.55 10.07
CA PHE A 100 6.19 0.84 11.18
C PHE A 100 7.04 0.82 12.46
N GLN A 101 8.32 1.18 12.41
CA GLN A 101 9.17 1.24 13.61
C GLN A 101 8.62 2.18 14.69
N THR A 102 8.01 3.28 14.28
CA THR A 102 7.48 4.32 15.17
C THR A 102 5.96 4.43 15.15
N ALA A 103 5.27 3.62 14.35
CA ALA A 103 3.82 3.66 14.23
C ALA A 103 3.12 2.83 15.32
N ASP A 104 1.90 3.24 15.65
CA ASP A 104 1.03 2.56 16.61
C ASP A 104 0.27 1.39 15.98
N ALA A 105 -0.02 1.45 14.66
CA ALA A 105 -0.74 0.39 13.96
C ALA A 105 -0.34 0.31 12.48
N LEU A 106 -0.51 -0.89 11.90
CA LEU A 106 -0.32 -1.19 10.50
C LEU A 106 -1.61 -1.77 9.91
N ILE A 107 -2.07 -1.20 8.80
CA ILE A 107 -3.25 -1.67 8.05
C ILE A 107 -2.80 -2.03 6.63
N MET A 108 -2.74 -3.33 6.35
CA MET A 108 -2.36 -3.86 5.04
C MET A 108 -3.60 -3.99 4.15
N ALA A 109 -3.87 -2.96 3.33
CA ALA A 109 -4.99 -2.93 2.38
C ALA A 109 -4.54 -2.95 0.90
N ALA A 110 -3.24 -3.06 0.66
CA ALA A 110 -2.70 -3.23 -0.68
C ALA A 110 -2.91 -4.66 -1.19
N ALA A 111 -3.11 -4.80 -2.50
CA ALA A 111 -3.11 -6.09 -3.19
C ALA A 111 -1.66 -6.44 -3.58
N VAL A 112 -0.92 -6.99 -2.65
CA VAL A 112 0.47 -7.41 -2.83
C VAL A 112 0.51 -8.66 -3.70
N ALA A 113 1.46 -8.74 -4.63
CA ALA A 113 1.65 -9.93 -5.47
C ALA A 113 2.32 -11.04 -4.66
N ASP A 114 1.76 -12.26 -4.70
CA ASP A 114 2.31 -13.43 -4.01
C ASP A 114 3.54 -14.02 -4.71
N PHE A 115 3.68 -13.71 -6.01
CA PHE A 115 4.75 -14.23 -6.86
C PHE A 115 5.40 -13.12 -7.68
N ARG A 116 6.68 -13.28 -7.93
CA ARG A 116 7.46 -12.45 -8.85
C ARG A 116 8.25 -13.32 -9.83
N PRO A 117 8.68 -12.80 -10.98
CA PRO A 117 9.63 -13.51 -11.82
C PRO A 117 10.91 -13.88 -11.07
N ALA A 118 11.39 -15.11 -11.26
CA ALA A 118 12.66 -15.55 -10.68
C ALA A 118 13.84 -14.74 -11.22
N VAL A 119 13.73 -14.34 -12.50
CA VAL A 119 14.74 -13.54 -13.22
C VAL A 119 14.05 -12.33 -13.84
N LEU A 120 14.59 -11.15 -13.60
CA LEU A 120 14.24 -9.92 -14.30
C LEU A 120 15.05 -9.85 -15.59
N ALA A 121 14.39 -9.70 -16.72
CA ALA A 121 15.07 -9.52 -18.01
C ALA A 121 15.52 -8.05 -18.17
N ASP A 122 16.78 -7.84 -18.52
CA ASP A 122 17.37 -6.51 -18.73
C ASP A 122 16.83 -5.83 -20.01
N GLN A 123 16.31 -6.61 -20.94
CA GLN A 123 15.73 -6.15 -22.20
C GLN A 123 14.32 -6.73 -22.40
N LYS A 124 13.51 -6.02 -23.19
CA LYS A 124 12.19 -6.50 -23.58
C LYS A 124 12.27 -7.92 -24.15
N ILE A 125 11.59 -8.88 -23.53
CA ILE A 125 11.52 -10.27 -24.01
C ILE A 125 10.83 -10.29 -25.39
N LYS A 126 11.53 -10.75 -26.41
CA LYS A 126 11.01 -10.89 -27.77
C LYS A 126 10.39 -12.27 -27.97
N LYS A 127 9.48 -12.39 -28.93
CA LYS A 127 8.97 -13.70 -29.36
C LYS A 127 10.08 -14.47 -30.06
N HIS A 128 10.25 -15.72 -29.69
CA HIS A 128 11.19 -16.66 -30.33
C HIS A 128 10.48 -17.98 -30.61
N GLY A 129 10.96 -18.70 -31.62
CA GLY A 129 10.49 -20.04 -31.98
C GLY A 129 8.98 -20.11 -32.25
N ASP A 130 8.28 -20.98 -31.53
CA ASP A 130 6.84 -21.21 -31.62
C ASP A 130 5.97 -20.08 -31.05
N GLY A 131 6.59 -19.00 -30.51
CA GLY A 131 5.90 -17.86 -29.94
C GLY A 131 5.40 -18.04 -28.50
N THR A 132 5.72 -19.17 -27.86
CA THR A 132 5.38 -19.41 -26.45
C THR A 132 6.36 -18.68 -25.52
N LEU A 133 5.90 -18.35 -24.32
CA LEU A 133 6.71 -17.78 -23.23
C LEU A 133 6.37 -18.49 -21.91
N THR A 134 7.34 -19.20 -21.35
CA THR A 134 7.24 -19.77 -20.02
C THR A 134 7.91 -18.86 -19.02
N LEU A 135 7.21 -18.54 -17.93
CA LEU A 135 7.72 -17.73 -16.85
C LEU A 135 7.95 -18.59 -15.60
N HIS A 136 9.16 -18.58 -15.09
CA HIS A 136 9.44 -19.16 -13.77
C HIS A 136 9.16 -18.10 -12.70
N LEU A 137 8.24 -18.42 -11.80
CA LEU A 137 7.83 -17.53 -10.72
C LEU A 137 8.33 -18.07 -9.38
N VAL A 138 8.74 -17.16 -8.51
CA VAL A 138 9.12 -17.45 -7.12
C VAL A 138 8.25 -16.65 -6.17
N PRO A 139 8.00 -17.13 -4.94
CA PRO A 139 7.20 -16.40 -3.98
C PRO A 139 7.84 -15.08 -3.60
N THR A 140 7.01 -14.11 -3.28
CA THR A 140 7.39 -12.84 -2.67
C THR A 140 7.42 -12.97 -1.15
N GLU A 141 7.82 -11.90 -0.48
CA GLU A 141 7.85 -11.83 0.97
C GLU A 141 6.43 -11.57 1.52
N ASP A 142 6.02 -12.32 2.55
CA ASP A 142 4.84 -11.98 3.34
C ASP A 142 5.20 -10.85 4.32
N ILE A 143 4.79 -9.64 3.93
CA ILE A 143 5.10 -8.41 4.67
C ILE A 143 4.48 -8.43 6.06
N LEU A 144 3.21 -8.85 6.17
CA LEU A 144 2.48 -8.83 7.44
C LEU A 144 3.09 -9.84 8.43
N ALA A 145 3.35 -11.08 7.98
CA ALA A 145 3.99 -12.08 8.81
C ALA A 145 5.38 -11.66 9.27
N LYS A 146 6.15 -10.97 8.42
CA LYS A 146 7.46 -10.44 8.79
C LYS A 146 7.36 -9.34 9.85
N MET A 147 6.39 -8.43 9.71
CA MET A 147 6.19 -7.36 10.69
C MET A 147 5.71 -7.91 12.03
N ALA A 148 4.82 -8.91 12.03
CA ALA A 148 4.36 -9.58 13.25
C ALA A 148 5.50 -10.23 14.03
N ARG A 149 6.47 -10.85 13.34
CA ARG A 149 7.66 -11.47 13.99
C ARG A 149 8.64 -10.45 14.56
N LYS A 150 8.69 -9.25 14.00
CA LYS A 150 9.64 -8.19 14.43
C LYS A 150 9.12 -7.33 15.57
N ASN A 151 7.85 -7.41 15.87
CA ASN A 151 7.22 -6.49 16.81
C ASN A 151 6.44 -7.25 17.88
N ASP A 152 7.03 -7.40 19.08
CA ASP A 152 6.40 -8.03 20.25
C ASP A 152 5.14 -7.28 20.73
N ARG A 153 4.82 -6.11 20.16
CA ARG A 153 3.61 -5.32 20.45
C ARG A 153 2.38 -5.76 19.64
N ILE A 154 2.56 -6.60 18.61
CA ILE A 154 1.45 -7.17 17.84
C ILE A 154 0.99 -8.43 18.58
N LYS A 155 -0.18 -8.33 19.21
CA LYS A 155 -0.85 -9.48 19.83
C LYS A 155 -1.92 -10.03 18.90
#